data_177c2fc603cfd2cd5d7a9965084323f1
#
_entry.id   177c2fc603cfd2cd5d7a9965084323f1
#
_cell.length_a   1.000
_cell.length_b   1.000
_cell.length_c   1.000
_cell.angle_alpha   90.00
_cell.angle_beta   90.00
_cell.angle_gamma   90.00
#
_symmetry.space_group_name_H-M   'P 1'
#
loop_
_entity.id
_entity.type
_entity.pdbx_description
1 polymer ?
#
loop_
_entity_poly.entity_id
_entity_poly.type
_entity_poly.pdbx_seq_one_letter_code
_entity_poly.pdbx_strand_id
1 'polypeptide(L)'
;MKYNTPKRIGFAISEISFGAWQLGNDIDFDKMSENDAAALVESAVKAGITLYDTAPNYGHGNSERILGKALKSYRQKVFISSKFGHDSEGGIGFEGGIGFEVDKLETSVRNSLNRLETDYLDSLILHNPGREMLYGTHPIYKELKRLKSEGIITHYGVSVDWPEELEIVLHENDVDVIEILFNIVHQSPKKWFDEIGEKGILLMTKVPLDSGWLTGKYTKETVFKGIRSRWTETDIKSRLEIVERIKDIVGEDIIHASLRFILDYPAVTCVIPGIRNQSQLASNIAAAGYVMGKETHDRLERLYDDYIRHQNTPW
;
A
#
# COMPACT_ATOMS: atom_id res chain seq x y z
N MET A 1 -17.83 -4.77 -5.83
CA MET A 1 -16.55 -4.05 -5.91
C MET A 1 -16.61 -3.04 -7.05
N LYS A 2 -16.20 -1.80 -6.80
CA LYS A 2 -16.13 -0.73 -7.81
C LYS A 2 -14.75 -0.74 -8.49
N TYR A 3 -14.69 -0.11 -9.67
CA TYR A 3 -13.45 0.09 -10.41
C TYR A 3 -13.28 1.58 -10.69
N ASN A 4 -12.12 2.10 -10.41
CA ASN A 4 -11.75 3.49 -10.65
C ASN A 4 -10.73 3.55 -11.80
N THR A 5 -10.88 4.51 -12.71
CA THR A 5 -9.96 4.69 -13.84
C THR A 5 -9.33 6.08 -13.76
N PRO A 6 -8.18 6.22 -13.04
CA PRO A 6 -7.48 7.50 -12.96
C PRO A 6 -7.07 7.98 -14.36
N LYS A 7 -7.19 9.28 -14.62
CA LYS A 7 -6.94 9.83 -15.97
C LYS A 7 -5.53 9.58 -16.49
N ARG A 8 -4.53 9.59 -15.59
CA ARG A 8 -3.12 9.35 -15.96
C ARG A 8 -2.83 7.88 -16.28
N ILE A 9 -3.66 6.97 -15.79
CA ILE A 9 -3.42 5.51 -15.89
C ILE A 9 -4.18 4.89 -17.05
N GLY A 10 -5.47 5.24 -17.20
CA GLY A 10 -6.31 4.67 -18.26
C GLY A 10 -6.65 3.18 -18.09
N PHE A 11 -6.33 2.58 -16.94
CA PHE A 11 -6.64 1.20 -16.60
C PHE A 11 -7.65 1.16 -15.43
N ALA A 12 -8.59 0.21 -15.48
CA ALA A 12 -9.62 0.06 -14.46
C ALA A 12 -9.07 -0.66 -13.22
N ILE A 13 -8.85 0.08 -12.15
CA ILE A 13 -8.31 -0.40 -10.87
C ILE A 13 -9.46 -0.75 -9.93
N SER A 14 -9.46 -1.96 -9.35
CA SER A 14 -10.41 -2.36 -8.32
C SER A 14 -10.18 -1.55 -7.03
N GLU A 15 -11.25 -1.05 -6.40
CA GLU A 15 -11.15 -0.26 -5.16
C GLU A 15 -10.49 -1.02 -4.00
N ILE A 16 -10.65 -2.36 -3.95
CA ILE A 16 -9.85 -3.26 -3.11
C ILE A 16 -8.77 -3.88 -4.00
N SER A 17 -7.52 -3.68 -3.66
CA SER A 17 -6.35 -4.19 -4.36
C SER A 17 -5.55 -5.13 -3.49
N PHE A 18 -4.53 -5.77 -4.01
CA PHE A 18 -3.77 -6.79 -3.30
C PHE A 18 -2.42 -6.25 -2.81
N GLY A 19 -2.27 -6.03 -1.50
CA GLY A 19 -0.98 -5.75 -0.87
C GLY A 19 -0.20 -7.05 -0.64
N ALA A 20 0.88 -7.25 -1.38
CA ALA A 20 1.62 -8.51 -1.42
C ALA A 20 2.81 -8.60 -0.44
N TRP A 21 2.97 -7.67 0.51
CA TRP A 21 4.06 -7.72 1.48
C TRP A 21 4.08 -9.04 2.28
N GLN A 22 2.94 -9.65 2.49
CA GLN A 22 2.81 -10.89 3.27
C GLN A 22 3.08 -12.16 2.45
N LEU A 23 3.14 -12.08 1.11
CA LEU A 23 3.42 -13.23 0.26
C LEU A 23 4.89 -13.64 0.33
N GLY A 24 5.15 -14.88 0.73
CA GLY A 24 6.51 -15.42 0.81
C GLY A 24 7.41 -14.72 1.84
N ASN A 25 6.84 -13.87 2.71
CA ASN A 25 7.54 -13.21 3.80
C ASN A 25 7.38 -14.03 5.09
N ASP A 26 8.30 -14.95 5.32
CA ASP A 26 8.37 -15.81 6.52
C ASP A 26 9.23 -15.21 7.65
N ILE A 27 9.72 -13.98 7.47
CA ILE A 27 10.45 -13.21 8.49
C ILE A 27 9.46 -12.56 9.46
N ASP A 28 8.50 -11.82 8.91
CA ASP A 28 7.50 -11.07 9.69
C ASP A 28 6.21 -11.84 9.95
N PHE A 29 6.01 -12.96 9.23
CA PHE A 29 4.77 -13.75 9.26
C PHE A 29 5.09 -15.25 9.31
N ASP A 30 4.11 -16.06 9.71
CA ASP A 30 4.23 -17.52 9.65
C ASP A 30 4.38 -17.97 8.18
N LYS A 31 5.14 -19.02 7.96
CA LYS A 31 5.40 -19.55 6.63
C LYS A 31 4.12 -19.96 5.90
N MET A 32 4.03 -19.56 4.64
CA MET A 32 2.99 -19.98 3.70
C MET A 32 3.62 -20.84 2.60
N SER A 33 2.97 -21.92 2.18
CA SER A 33 3.48 -22.69 1.05
C SER A 33 3.34 -21.88 -0.26
N GLU A 34 4.23 -22.10 -1.22
CA GLU A 34 4.13 -21.44 -2.54
C GLU A 34 2.80 -21.77 -3.24
N ASN A 35 2.30 -23.00 -3.09
CA ASN A 35 1.03 -23.41 -3.70
C ASN A 35 -0.16 -22.66 -3.06
N ASP A 36 -0.18 -22.51 -1.73
CA ASP A 36 -1.24 -21.76 -1.06
C ASP A 36 -1.18 -20.26 -1.43
N ALA A 37 0.03 -19.71 -1.54
CA ALA A 37 0.22 -18.34 -1.94
C ALA A 37 -0.23 -18.10 -3.40
N ALA A 38 0.12 -19.00 -4.33
CA ALA A 38 -0.33 -18.93 -5.71
C ALA A 38 -1.86 -19.08 -5.82
N ALA A 39 -2.44 -20.04 -5.12
CA ALA A 39 -3.90 -20.23 -5.09
C ALA A 39 -4.64 -19.02 -4.52
N LEU A 40 -4.04 -18.34 -3.53
CA LEU A 40 -4.60 -17.09 -2.96
C LEU A 40 -4.61 -15.97 -4.00
N VAL A 41 -3.52 -15.78 -4.74
CA VAL A 41 -3.42 -14.76 -5.82
C VAL A 41 -4.42 -15.07 -6.93
N GLU A 42 -4.54 -16.33 -7.37
CA GLU A 42 -5.54 -16.72 -8.38
C GLU A 42 -6.97 -16.47 -7.90
N SER A 43 -7.26 -16.73 -6.63
CA SER A 43 -8.56 -16.42 -6.03
C SER A 43 -8.85 -14.92 -6.05
N ALA A 44 -7.83 -14.09 -5.80
CA ALA A 44 -7.96 -12.64 -5.87
C ALA A 44 -8.27 -12.15 -7.31
N VAL A 45 -7.61 -12.72 -8.33
CA VAL A 45 -7.93 -12.44 -9.74
C VAL A 45 -9.38 -12.82 -10.05
N LYS A 46 -9.80 -14.04 -9.66
CA LYS A 46 -11.17 -14.53 -9.91
C LYS A 46 -12.23 -13.68 -9.18
N ALA A 47 -11.87 -13.10 -8.04
CA ALA A 47 -12.72 -12.17 -7.30
C ALA A 47 -12.75 -10.74 -7.89
N GLY A 48 -11.96 -10.48 -8.96
CA GLY A 48 -11.96 -9.23 -9.70
C GLY A 48 -10.93 -8.20 -9.20
N ILE A 49 -9.97 -8.59 -8.37
CA ILE A 49 -8.85 -7.70 -8.01
C ILE A 49 -7.98 -7.49 -9.25
N THR A 50 -7.70 -6.23 -9.57
CA THR A 50 -6.94 -5.85 -10.78
C THR A 50 -5.58 -5.25 -10.49
N LEU A 51 -5.31 -4.72 -9.28
CA LEU A 51 -4.01 -4.17 -8.92
C LEU A 51 -3.33 -5.03 -7.84
N TYR A 52 -2.05 -5.31 -8.05
CA TYR A 52 -1.16 -6.07 -7.17
C TYR A 52 0.06 -5.21 -6.85
N ASP A 53 0.20 -4.85 -5.58
CA ASP A 53 1.32 -4.06 -5.08
C ASP A 53 2.36 -4.95 -4.41
N THR A 54 3.61 -4.86 -4.85
CA THR A 54 4.74 -5.63 -4.34
C THR A 54 6.01 -4.77 -4.24
N ALA A 55 7.13 -5.37 -3.84
CA ALA A 55 8.46 -4.75 -3.81
C ALA A 55 9.55 -5.82 -3.83
N PRO A 56 10.79 -5.47 -4.28
CA PRO A 56 11.94 -6.38 -4.29
C PRO A 56 12.28 -6.95 -2.91
N ASN A 57 12.17 -6.15 -1.84
CA ASN A 57 12.48 -6.56 -0.48
C ASN A 57 11.36 -7.40 0.20
N TYR A 58 10.18 -7.54 -0.40
CA TYR A 58 9.10 -8.33 0.18
C TYR A 58 9.43 -9.82 0.12
N GLY A 59 9.69 -10.42 1.30
CA GLY A 59 10.12 -11.81 1.41
C GLY A 59 11.37 -12.13 0.59
N HIS A 60 12.34 -11.20 0.52
CA HIS A 60 13.56 -11.35 -0.30
C HIS A 60 13.27 -11.68 -1.77
N GLY A 61 12.30 -10.96 -2.37
CA GLY A 61 11.88 -11.16 -3.75
C GLY A 61 10.89 -12.33 -3.96
N ASN A 62 10.53 -13.07 -2.91
CA ASN A 62 9.57 -14.18 -3.02
C ASN A 62 8.17 -13.66 -3.38
N SER A 63 7.77 -12.49 -2.87
CA SER A 63 6.50 -11.87 -3.23
C SER A 63 6.39 -11.67 -4.74
N GLU A 64 7.42 -11.10 -5.38
CA GLU A 64 7.45 -10.93 -6.84
C GLU A 64 7.45 -12.28 -7.58
N ARG A 65 8.21 -13.30 -7.13
CA ARG A 65 8.22 -14.63 -7.77
C ARG A 65 6.86 -15.32 -7.71
N ILE A 66 6.17 -15.23 -6.57
CA ILE A 66 4.83 -15.81 -6.41
C ILE A 66 3.83 -15.10 -7.33
N LEU A 67 3.84 -13.76 -7.33
CA LEU A 67 2.98 -12.97 -8.22
C LEU A 67 3.26 -13.28 -9.69
N GLY A 68 4.53 -13.35 -10.09
CA GLY A 68 4.93 -13.66 -11.47
C GLY A 68 4.34 -14.97 -11.96
N LYS A 69 4.53 -16.05 -11.21
CA LYS A 69 3.97 -17.37 -11.53
C LYS A 69 2.45 -17.36 -11.60
N ALA A 70 1.79 -16.81 -10.57
CA ALA A 70 0.34 -16.86 -10.46
C ALA A 70 -0.39 -15.91 -11.45
N LEU A 71 0.21 -14.78 -11.81
CA LEU A 71 -0.40 -13.79 -12.70
C LEU A 71 -0.01 -13.96 -14.17
N LYS A 72 0.87 -14.89 -14.53
CA LYS A 72 1.38 -15.07 -15.90
C LYS A 72 0.27 -15.15 -16.95
N SER A 73 -0.74 -15.95 -16.72
CA SER A 73 -1.88 -16.10 -17.63
C SER A 73 -2.88 -14.92 -17.58
N TYR A 74 -2.74 -14.06 -16.61
CA TYR A 74 -3.61 -12.90 -16.39
C TYR A 74 -2.91 -11.57 -16.65
N ARG A 75 -1.63 -11.57 -17.07
CA ARG A 75 -0.76 -10.39 -17.13
C ARG A 75 -1.42 -9.15 -17.78
N GLN A 76 -2.14 -9.35 -18.88
CA GLN A 76 -2.84 -8.29 -19.62
C GLN A 76 -4.11 -7.78 -18.93
N LYS A 77 -4.57 -8.44 -17.86
CA LYS A 77 -5.80 -8.12 -17.12
C LYS A 77 -5.52 -7.53 -15.76
N VAL A 78 -4.24 -7.42 -15.38
CA VAL A 78 -3.83 -6.94 -14.07
C VAL A 78 -2.82 -5.81 -14.20
N PHE A 79 -2.80 -4.96 -13.19
CA PHE A 79 -1.86 -3.87 -12.99
C PHE A 79 -0.87 -4.27 -11.89
N ILE A 80 0.40 -4.43 -12.23
CA ILE A 80 1.46 -4.79 -11.27
C ILE A 80 2.26 -3.55 -10.93
N SER A 81 2.24 -3.15 -9.66
CA SER A 81 3.05 -2.09 -9.08
C SER A 81 4.21 -2.70 -8.30
N SER A 82 5.45 -2.39 -8.67
CA SER A 82 6.62 -2.74 -7.85
C SER A 82 7.40 -1.48 -7.49
N LYS A 83 8.46 -1.64 -6.69
CA LYS A 83 9.12 -0.52 -6.04
C LYS A 83 10.63 -0.52 -6.29
N PHE A 84 11.27 0.65 -6.07
CA PHE A 84 12.71 0.82 -6.10
C PHE A 84 13.18 1.54 -4.84
N GLY A 85 14.37 1.17 -4.33
CA GLY A 85 15.04 1.81 -3.19
C GLY A 85 15.37 0.86 -2.04
N HIS A 86 14.65 -0.25 -1.89
CA HIS A 86 14.96 -1.30 -0.92
C HIS A 86 15.20 -2.61 -1.68
N ASP A 87 16.42 -3.13 -1.57
CA ASP A 87 16.88 -4.32 -2.28
C ASP A 87 16.32 -5.61 -1.67
N SER A 88 16.29 -6.69 -2.49
CA SER A 88 15.97 -8.05 -2.04
C SER A 88 17.04 -8.67 -1.12
N GLU A 89 18.27 -8.12 -1.12
CA GLU A 89 19.36 -8.54 -0.24
C GLU A 89 19.42 -7.73 1.06
N GLY A 90 18.59 -6.70 1.20
CA GLY A 90 18.48 -5.89 2.40
C GLY A 90 17.91 -6.68 3.58
N GLY A 91 18.43 -6.41 4.79
CA GLY A 91 18.02 -7.06 6.03
C GLY A 91 16.57 -6.81 6.43
N ILE A 92 16.20 -7.30 7.59
CA ILE A 92 14.85 -7.17 8.18
C ILE A 92 14.47 -5.69 8.31
N GLY A 93 13.35 -5.31 7.70
CA GLY A 93 12.83 -3.93 7.75
C GLY A 93 13.53 -2.99 6.78
N PHE A 94 13.29 -1.69 6.95
CA PHE A 94 13.87 -0.61 6.14
C PHE A 94 15.38 -0.36 6.43
N GLU A 95 16.00 -1.14 7.32
CA GLU A 95 17.39 -0.99 7.73
C GLU A 95 18.39 -1.67 6.79
N GLY A 96 17.93 -2.50 5.86
CA GLY A 96 18.79 -3.14 4.86
C GLY A 96 18.99 -2.23 3.66
N GLY A 97 20.23 -1.95 3.32
CA GLY A 97 20.74 -1.33 2.10
C GLY A 97 19.76 -0.45 1.31
N ILE A 98 19.55 0.79 1.74
CA ILE A 98 18.82 1.78 0.94
C ILE A 98 19.72 2.18 -0.22
N GLY A 99 19.41 1.68 -1.41
CA GLY A 99 20.15 1.98 -2.62
C GLY A 99 19.28 2.70 -3.62
N PHE A 100 19.19 4.03 -3.49
CA PHE A 100 18.54 4.88 -4.50
C PHE A 100 19.51 5.42 -5.54
N GLU A 101 20.67 4.76 -5.73
CA GLU A 101 21.63 5.17 -6.73
C GLU A 101 21.03 5.01 -8.13
N VAL A 102 21.10 6.09 -8.90
CA VAL A 102 20.47 6.20 -10.23
C VAL A 102 20.96 5.11 -11.19
N ASP A 103 22.23 4.75 -11.11
CA ASP A 103 22.87 3.72 -11.94
C ASP A 103 22.40 2.29 -11.60
N LYS A 104 21.82 2.07 -10.42
CA LYS A 104 21.24 0.78 -10.02
C LYS A 104 19.79 0.61 -10.43
N LEU A 105 19.08 1.69 -10.79
CA LEU A 105 17.66 1.66 -11.07
C LEU A 105 17.29 0.63 -12.15
N GLU A 106 17.95 0.69 -13.31
CA GLU A 106 17.63 -0.23 -14.41
C GLU A 106 17.91 -1.69 -14.03
N THR A 107 19.03 -1.97 -13.38
CA THR A 107 19.36 -3.33 -12.94
C THR A 107 18.34 -3.87 -11.95
N SER A 108 17.90 -3.05 -10.99
CA SER A 108 16.87 -3.42 -10.02
C SER A 108 15.53 -3.72 -10.71
N VAL A 109 15.11 -2.88 -11.66
CA VAL A 109 13.88 -3.09 -12.44
C VAL A 109 13.97 -4.40 -13.24
N ARG A 110 15.07 -4.65 -13.94
CA ARG A 110 15.24 -5.91 -14.71
C ARG A 110 15.22 -7.15 -13.81
N ASN A 111 15.79 -7.05 -12.61
CA ASN A 111 15.71 -8.13 -11.61
C ASN A 111 14.26 -8.36 -11.15
N SER A 112 13.47 -7.30 -10.94
CA SER A 112 12.03 -7.41 -10.62
C SER A 112 11.25 -8.05 -11.77
N LEU A 113 11.49 -7.63 -13.01
CA LEU A 113 10.87 -8.22 -14.20
C LEU A 113 11.18 -9.72 -14.35
N ASN A 114 12.43 -10.11 -14.08
CA ASN A 114 12.82 -11.53 -14.08
C ASN A 114 12.07 -12.33 -13.01
N ARG A 115 11.93 -11.79 -11.77
CA ARG A 115 11.18 -12.44 -10.70
C ARG A 115 9.68 -12.50 -10.99
N LEU A 116 9.13 -11.45 -11.59
CA LEU A 116 7.72 -11.35 -12.00
C LEU A 116 7.40 -12.09 -13.31
N GLU A 117 8.39 -12.65 -14.00
CA GLU A 117 8.24 -13.34 -15.30
C GLU A 117 7.46 -12.50 -16.33
N THR A 118 7.77 -11.20 -16.44
CA THR A 118 7.10 -10.24 -17.33
C THR A 118 8.11 -9.29 -17.99
N ASP A 119 7.75 -8.71 -19.12
CA ASP A 119 8.61 -7.80 -19.88
C ASP A 119 8.44 -6.33 -19.44
N TYR A 120 7.41 -6.01 -18.66
CA TYR A 120 7.14 -4.65 -18.20
C TYR A 120 6.45 -4.60 -16.83
N LEU A 121 6.59 -3.46 -16.14
CA LEU A 121 5.79 -3.09 -14.97
C LEU A 121 4.72 -2.07 -15.37
N ASP A 122 3.53 -2.17 -14.80
CA ASP A 122 2.50 -1.14 -14.98
C ASP A 122 2.85 0.12 -14.18
N SER A 123 3.45 -0.02 -13.00
CA SER A 123 4.08 1.11 -12.32
C SER A 123 5.34 0.71 -11.56
N LEU A 124 6.28 1.63 -11.52
CA LEU A 124 7.45 1.60 -10.65
C LEU A 124 7.41 2.80 -9.72
N ILE A 125 7.42 2.58 -8.41
CA ILE A 125 7.40 3.68 -7.45
C ILE A 125 8.67 3.72 -6.59
N LEU A 126 9.15 4.91 -6.26
CA LEU A 126 10.22 5.09 -5.29
C LEU A 126 9.69 4.75 -3.89
N HIS A 127 10.34 3.83 -3.19
CA HIS A 127 9.85 3.24 -1.93
C HIS A 127 10.28 4.03 -0.71
N ASN A 128 9.54 5.03 -0.29
CA ASN A 128 9.87 5.95 0.80
C ASN A 128 11.25 6.58 0.63
N PRO A 129 11.49 7.31 -0.47
CA PRO A 129 12.78 7.91 -0.77
C PRO A 129 13.09 9.07 0.18
N GLY A 130 14.37 9.46 0.28
CA GLY A 130 14.77 10.68 0.98
C GLY A 130 14.12 11.93 0.38
N ARG A 131 13.96 12.97 1.21
CA ARG A 131 13.25 14.21 0.84
C ARG A 131 13.75 14.86 -0.45
N GLU A 132 15.05 14.83 -0.68
CA GLU A 132 15.70 15.38 -1.89
C GLU A 132 15.24 14.71 -3.18
N MET A 133 14.82 13.45 -3.10
CA MET A 133 14.34 12.69 -4.24
C MET A 133 12.86 12.91 -4.55
N LEU A 134 12.14 13.65 -3.72
CA LEU A 134 10.73 13.99 -3.97
C LEU A 134 10.59 15.10 -5.01
N TYR A 135 11.67 15.85 -5.29
CA TYR A 135 11.68 16.91 -6.30
C TYR A 135 11.89 16.33 -7.70
N GLY A 136 11.05 16.70 -8.66
CA GLY A 136 11.12 16.24 -10.05
C GLY A 136 12.40 16.62 -10.80
N THR A 137 13.23 17.48 -10.21
CA THR A 137 14.58 17.83 -10.72
C THR A 137 15.65 16.82 -10.37
N HIS A 138 15.38 15.87 -9.43
CA HIS A 138 16.36 14.84 -9.08
C HIS A 138 16.67 13.95 -10.30
N PRO A 139 17.95 13.57 -10.54
CA PRO A 139 18.36 12.81 -11.72
C PRO A 139 17.62 11.48 -11.94
N ILE A 140 17.09 10.86 -10.89
CA ILE A 140 16.35 9.61 -10.98
C ILE A 140 15.11 9.72 -11.90
N TYR A 141 14.46 10.90 -11.95
CA TYR A 141 13.27 11.08 -12.81
C TYR A 141 13.62 11.13 -14.30
N LYS A 142 14.86 11.51 -14.66
CA LYS A 142 15.33 11.38 -16.03
C LYS A 142 15.40 9.91 -16.44
N GLU A 143 15.88 9.08 -15.54
CA GLU A 143 15.98 7.63 -15.76
C GLU A 143 14.60 6.95 -15.77
N LEU A 144 13.72 7.30 -14.84
CA LEU A 144 12.33 6.82 -14.85
C LEU A 144 11.60 7.17 -16.15
N LYS A 145 11.78 8.40 -16.67
CA LYS A 145 11.22 8.82 -17.96
C LYS A 145 11.83 8.04 -19.13
N ARG A 146 13.12 7.71 -19.09
CA ARG A 146 13.76 6.86 -20.08
C ARG A 146 13.16 5.45 -20.09
N LEU A 147 13.08 4.80 -18.92
CA LEU A 147 12.48 3.46 -18.79
C LEU A 147 11.03 3.45 -19.25
N LYS A 148 10.28 4.52 -18.98
CA LYS A 148 8.90 4.69 -19.46
C LYS A 148 8.85 4.83 -20.99
N SER A 149 9.76 5.58 -21.59
CA SER A 149 9.83 5.74 -23.06
C SER A 149 10.23 4.46 -23.79
N GLU A 150 10.97 3.59 -23.14
CA GLU A 150 11.38 2.27 -23.63
C GLU A 150 10.31 1.18 -23.40
N GLY A 151 9.22 1.50 -22.69
CA GLY A 151 8.14 0.55 -22.38
C GLY A 151 8.50 -0.48 -21.32
N ILE A 152 9.61 -0.30 -20.60
CA ILE A 152 10.03 -1.18 -19.47
C ILE A 152 9.12 -0.95 -18.26
N ILE A 153 8.68 0.28 -18.06
CA ILE A 153 7.61 0.64 -17.13
C ILE A 153 6.57 1.47 -17.87
N THR A 154 5.29 1.40 -17.51
CA THR A 154 4.27 2.24 -18.14
C THR A 154 4.00 3.52 -17.37
N HIS A 155 4.15 3.47 -16.04
CA HIS A 155 3.95 4.61 -15.14
C HIS A 155 5.04 4.63 -14.06
N TYR A 156 5.25 5.79 -13.45
CA TYR A 156 6.14 5.91 -12.29
C TYR A 156 5.52 6.81 -11.21
N GLY A 157 6.01 6.63 -9.99
CA GLY A 157 5.50 7.38 -8.86
C GLY A 157 6.38 7.30 -7.63
N VAL A 158 5.77 7.64 -6.50
CA VAL A 158 6.43 7.62 -5.20
C VAL A 158 5.51 7.03 -4.11
N SER A 159 6.12 6.36 -3.14
CA SER A 159 5.50 5.98 -1.88
C SER A 159 6.02 6.92 -0.80
N VAL A 160 5.13 7.56 -0.05
CA VAL A 160 5.45 8.49 1.02
C VAL A 160 4.58 8.22 2.25
N ASP A 161 5.00 8.71 3.42
CA ASP A 161 4.28 8.50 4.67
C ASP A 161 3.64 9.78 5.21
N TRP A 162 4.25 10.95 4.93
CA TRP A 162 3.91 12.20 5.60
C TRP A 162 3.27 13.24 4.66
N PRO A 163 2.35 14.07 5.17
CA PRO A 163 1.69 15.09 4.37
C PRO A 163 2.65 16.14 3.80
N GLU A 164 3.81 16.38 4.44
CA GLU A 164 4.83 17.31 3.96
C GLU A 164 5.60 16.75 2.76
N GLU A 165 5.78 15.43 2.73
CA GLU A 165 6.37 14.71 1.58
C GLU A 165 5.41 14.73 0.40
N LEU A 166 4.12 14.45 0.68
CA LEU A 166 3.07 14.49 -0.32
C LEU A 166 2.94 15.88 -0.96
N GLU A 167 3.04 16.94 -0.16
CA GLU A 167 3.02 18.33 -0.63
C GLU A 167 4.14 18.60 -1.64
N ILE A 168 5.38 18.16 -1.34
CA ILE A 168 6.51 18.30 -2.27
C ILE A 168 6.22 17.56 -3.57
N VAL A 169 5.76 16.31 -3.48
CA VAL A 169 5.46 15.51 -4.68
C VAL A 169 4.40 16.17 -5.55
N LEU A 170 3.37 16.74 -4.96
CA LEU A 170 2.29 17.38 -5.71
C LEU A 170 2.71 18.68 -6.41
N HIS A 171 3.59 19.47 -5.80
CA HIS A 171 3.94 20.79 -6.32
C HIS A 171 5.26 20.81 -7.09
N GLU A 172 6.17 19.90 -6.78
CA GLU A 172 7.53 19.92 -7.32
C GLU A 172 7.82 18.73 -8.25
N ASN A 173 6.83 17.86 -8.48
CA ASN A 173 7.02 16.67 -9.28
C ASN A 173 5.79 16.38 -10.19
N ASP A 174 6.02 15.59 -11.23
CA ASP A 174 4.96 15.16 -12.15
C ASP A 174 4.95 13.62 -12.23
N VAL A 175 4.26 13.00 -11.27
CA VAL A 175 4.15 11.54 -11.12
C VAL A 175 2.77 11.04 -11.53
N ASP A 176 2.71 9.79 -11.98
CA ASP A 176 1.45 9.13 -12.36
C ASP A 176 0.78 8.44 -11.17
N VAL A 177 1.58 8.02 -10.16
CA VAL A 177 1.16 7.18 -9.04
C VAL A 177 1.68 7.76 -7.73
N ILE A 178 0.81 7.82 -6.72
CA ILE A 178 1.17 8.12 -5.33
C ILE A 178 0.66 6.99 -4.45
N GLU A 179 1.55 6.44 -3.63
CA GLU A 179 1.20 5.55 -2.53
C GLU A 179 1.40 6.29 -1.22
N ILE A 180 0.35 6.38 -0.39
CA ILE A 180 0.36 7.18 0.85
C ILE A 180 -0.13 6.39 2.06
N LEU A 181 0.48 6.62 3.22
CA LEU A 181 -0.04 6.17 4.50
C LEU A 181 -1.33 6.95 4.81
N PHE A 182 -2.46 6.25 4.75
CA PHE A 182 -3.75 6.83 5.11
C PHE A 182 -4.72 5.79 5.67
N ASN A 183 -5.27 6.06 6.85
CA ASN A 183 -6.29 5.24 7.50
C ASN A 183 -6.96 6.07 8.61
N ILE A 184 -7.88 5.49 9.40
CA ILE A 184 -8.60 6.20 10.47
C ILE A 184 -7.64 6.85 11.48
N VAL A 185 -6.46 6.23 11.73
CA VAL A 185 -5.47 6.73 12.70
C VAL A 185 -4.53 7.78 12.11
N HIS A 186 -4.35 7.78 10.79
CA HIS A 186 -3.42 8.66 10.07
C HIS A 186 -4.18 9.42 8.96
N GLN A 187 -4.82 10.55 9.30
CA GLN A 187 -5.69 11.28 8.36
C GLN A 187 -5.09 12.58 7.80
N SER A 188 -3.90 12.98 8.25
CA SER A 188 -3.29 14.26 7.84
C SER A 188 -3.12 14.45 6.32
N PRO A 189 -2.88 13.41 5.49
CA PRO A 189 -2.76 13.57 4.03
C PRO A 189 -4.05 14.00 3.33
N LYS A 190 -5.24 13.82 3.94
CA LYS A 190 -6.54 14.09 3.30
C LYS A 190 -6.70 15.50 2.74
N LYS A 191 -5.98 16.47 3.31
CA LYS A 191 -6.00 17.86 2.85
C LYS A 191 -5.59 18.05 1.37
N TRP A 192 -4.87 17.07 0.80
CA TRP A 192 -4.37 17.10 -0.58
C TRP A 192 -5.19 16.23 -1.56
N PHE A 193 -6.22 15.53 -1.07
CA PHE A 193 -6.93 14.53 -1.90
C PHE A 193 -7.67 15.16 -3.08
N ASP A 194 -8.30 16.31 -2.89
CA ASP A 194 -9.01 16.99 -3.99
C ASP A 194 -8.03 17.33 -5.13
N GLU A 195 -6.86 17.87 -4.81
CA GLU A 195 -5.82 18.19 -5.80
C GLU A 195 -5.30 16.92 -6.53
N ILE A 196 -5.10 15.81 -5.80
CA ILE A 196 -4.71 14.52 -6.40
C ILE A 196 -5.77 14.04 -7.39
N GLY A 197 -7.04 14.14 -7.02
CA GLY A 197 -8.17 13.78 -7.88
C GLY A 197 -8.25 14.64 -9.14
N GLU A 198 -8.07 15.96 -9.02
CA GLU A 198 -8.04 16.91 -10.13
C GLU A 198 -6.90 16.61 -11.11
N LYS A 199 -5.72 16.29 -10.59
CA LYS A 199 -4.54 15.89 -11.38
C LYS A 199 -4.70 14.51 -12.05
N GLY A 200 -5.70 13.73 -11.63
CA GLY A 200 -5.98 12.39 -12.16
C GLY A 200 -4.89 11.36 -11.86
N ILE A 201 -4.17 11.56 -10.77
CA ILE A 201 -3.12 10.66 -10.27
C ILE A 201 -3.77 9.41 -9.68
N LEU A 202 -3.14 8.24 -9.84
CA LEU A 202 -3.52 7.03 -9.12
C LEU A 202 -3.09 7.17 -7.67
N LEU A 203 -4.07 7.26 -6.74
CA LEU A 203 -3.84 7.30 -5.31
C LEU A 203 -4.10 5.93 -4.70
N MET A 204 -3.03 5.25 -4.27
CA MET A 204 -3.08 4.02 -3.49
C MET A 204 -2.90 4.34 -2.01
N THR A 205 -3.74 3.79 -1.14
CA THR A 205 -3.52 3.93 0.30
C THR A 205 -2.94 2.65 0.88
N LYS A 206 -1.72 2.78 1.42
CA LYS A 206 -1.03 1.72 2.13
C LYS A 206 -1.42 1.69 3.61
N VAL A 207 -1.18 0.53 4.25
CA VAL A 207 -1.43 0.31 5.69
C VAL A 207 -2.87 0.63 6.12
N PRO A 208 -3.88 0.26 5.33
CA PRO A 208 -5.26 0.67 5.57
C PRO A 208 -5.83 0.14 6.89
N LEU A 209 -5.24 -0.94 7.44
CA LEU A 209 -5.62 -1.53 8.73
C LEU A 209 -4.60 -1.24 9.85
N ASP A 210 -3.79 -0.19 9.72
CA ASP A 210 -2.82 0.27 10.72
C ASP A 210 -1.99 -0.89 11.32
N SER A 211 -1.24 -1.61 10.48
CA SER A 211 -0.46 -2.79 10.87
C SER A 211 -1.25 -3.90 11.58
N GLY A 212 -2.55 -3.90 11.44
CA GLY A 212 -3.48 -4.86 12.05
C GLY A 212 -4.18 -4.36 13.30
N TRP A 213 -3.90 -3.15 13.79
CA TRP A 213 -4.62 -2.54 14.91
C TRP A 213 -6.12 -2.39 14.61
N LEU A 214 -6.46 -1.91 13.42
CA LEU A 214 -7.83 -1.75 12.95
C LEU A 214 -8.53 -3.07 12.56
N THR A 215 -7.96 -4.20 12.94
CA THR A 215 -8.68 -5.50 12.94
C THR A 215 -9.34 -5.80 14.27
N GLY A 216 -9.02 -5.04 15.32
CA GLY A 216 -9.54 -5.28 16.68
C GLY A 216 -9.00 -6.54 17.37
N LYS A 217 -8.04 -7.28 16.77
CA LYS A 217 -7.55 -8.57 17.27
C LYS A 217 -6.50 -8.45 18.37
N TYR A 218 -5.83 -7.29 18.51
CA TYR A 218 -4.76 -7.11 19.47
C TYR A 218 -5.30 -6.78 20.85
N THR A 219 -4.64 -7.31 21.87
CA THR A 219 -4.91 -7.08 23.28
C THR A 219 -3.63 -6.69 24.01
N LYS A 220 -3.71 -6.32 25.28
CA LYS A 220 -2.54 -6.02 26.09
C LYS A 220 -1.59 -7.22 26.29
N GLU A 221 -2.10 -8.45 26.10
CA GLU A 221 -1.33 -9.69 26.18
C GLU A 221 -0.68 -10.08 24.84
N THR A 222 -0.96 -9.34 23.76
CA THR A 222 -0.41 -9.65 22.45
C THR A 222 1.11 -9.53 22.42
N VAL A 223 1.80 -10.60 22.06
CA VAL A 223 3.25 -10.59 21.85
C VAL A 223 3.53 -10.24 20.39
N PHE A 224 4.14 -9.11 20.17
CA PHE A 224 4.51 -8.64 18.84
C PHE A 224 5.88 -9.21 18.40
N LYS A 225 6.00 -9.57 17.11
CA LYS A 225 7.21 -10.13 16.49
C LYS A 225 7.59 -9.34 15.25
N GLY A 226 8.84 -9.54 14.78
CA GLY A 226 9.36 -8.88 13.60
C GLY A 226 9.31 -7.36 13.73
N ILE A 227 8.99 -6.67 12.67
CA ILE A 227 8.90 -5.20 12.65
C ILE A 227 7.89 -4.63 13.69
N ARG A 228 6.92 -5.43 14.12
CA ARG A 228 5.91 -5.00 15.09
C ARG A 228 6.44 -4.98 16.53
N SER A 229 7.58 -5.62 16.82
CA SER A 229 8.20 -5.59 18.17
C SER A 229 8.74 -4.21 18.57
N ARG A 230 8.75 -3.24 17.64
CA ARG A 230 9.15 -1.85 17.90
C ARG A 230 8.22 -1.07 18.85
N TRP A 231 6.97 -1.50 18.97
CA TRP A 231 5.99 -0.77 19.80
C TRP A 231 6.27 -0.94 21.29
N THR A 232 6.36 0.20 21.99
CA THR A 232 6.50 0.24 23.44
C THR A 232 5.17 -0.08 24.13
N GLU A 233 5.20 -0.36 25.44
CA GLU A 233 3.98 -0.54 26.24
C GLU A 233 3.06 0.68 26.16
N THR A 234 3.62 1.88 26.10
CA THR A 234 2.87 3.14 25.96
C THR A 234 2.17 3.21 24.60
N ASP A 235 2.86 2.83 23.52
CA ASP A 235 2.28 2.81 22.18
C ASP A 235 1.14 1.79 22.10
N ILE A 236 1.34 0.60 22.68
CA ILE A 236 0.32 -0.46 22.72
C ILE A 236 -0.92 0.03 23.47
N LYS A 237 -0.74 0.63 24.63
CA LYS A 237 -1.86 1.18 25.43
C LYS A 237 -2.62 2.26 24.65
N SER A 238 -1.91 3.23 24.08
CA SER A 238 -2.53 4.30 23.29
C SER A 238 -3.34 3.76 22.10
N ARG A 239 -2.77 2.80 21.37
CA ARG A 239 -3.46 2.19 20.23
C ARG A 239 -4.68 1.37 20.63
N LEU A 240 -4.64 0.64 21.74
CA LEU A 240 -5.80 -0.07 22.28
C LEU A 240 -6.94 0.91 22.63
N GLU A 241 -6.62 2.02 23.29
CA GLU A 241 -7.62 3.06 23.60
C GLU A 241 -8.24 3.68 22.33
N ILE A 242 -7.42 3.90 21.30
CA ILE A 242 -7.90 4.40 20.00
C ILE A 242 -8.84 3.38 19.34
N VAL A 243 -8.45 2.10 19.32
CA VAL A 243 -9.27 1.03 18.74
C VAL A 243 -10.62 0.91 19.45
N GLU A 244 -10.68 0.97 20.77
CA GLU A 244 -11.95 0.94 21.53
C GLU A 244 -12.82 2.15 21.19
N ARG A 245 -12.27 3.37 21.11
CA ARG A 245 -13.03 4.55 20.69
C ARG A 245 -13.57 4.45 19.26
N ILE A 246 -12.82 3.81 18.35
CA ILE A 246 -13.29 3.53 16.98
C ILE A 246 -14.44 2.54 17.03
N LYS A 247 -14.35 1.46 17.82
CA LYS A 247 -15.44 0.48 18.01
C LYS A 247 -16.71 1.11 18.59
N ASP A 248 -16.60 2.08 19.49
CA ASP A 248 -17.74 2.84 20.02
C ASP A 248 -18.49 3.61 18.90
N ILE A 249 -17.83 3.86 17.77
CA ILE A 249 -18.41 4.57 16.63
C ILE A 249 -18.97 3.58 15.59
N VAL A 250 -18.22 2.52 15.25
CA VAL A 250 -18.51 1.64 14.12
C VAL A 250 -19.01 0.24 14.55
N GLY A 251 -18.97 -0.08 15.83
CA GLY A 251 -19.28 -1.42 16.36
C GLY A 251 -18.15 -2.41 16.10
N GLU A 252 -18.49 -3.70 16.13
CA GLU A 252 -17.50 -4.79 15.99
C GLU A 252 -16.98 -4.96 14.55
N ASP A 253 -17.63 -4.38 13.57
CA ASP A 253 -17.23 -4.50 12.14
C ASP A 253 -16.15 -3.47 11.73
N ILE A 254 -15.13 -3.37 12.58
CA ILE A 254 -14.04 -2.37 12.44
C ILE A 254 -13.25 -2.55 11.14
N ILE A 255 -13.08 -3.79 10.63
CA ILE A 255 -12.30 -4.04 9.40
C ILE A 255 -12.99 -3.40 8.20
N HIS A 256 -14.27 -3.73 7.98
CA HIS A 256 -15.00 -3.20 6.83
C HIS A 256 -15.20 -1.68 6.95
N ALA A 257 -15.48 -1.20 8.16
CA ALA A 257 -15.58 0.23 8.43
C ALA A 257 -14.26 0.96 8.12
N SER A 258 -13.10 0.40 8.51
CA SER A 258 -11.80 1.01 8.25
C SER A 258 -11.46 1.10 6.75
N LEU A 259 -11.72 0.03 6.00
CA LEU A 259 -11.49 0.03 4.56
C LEU A 259 -12.47 0.97 3.85
N ARG A 260 -13.74 0.96 4.24
CA ARG A 260 -14.76 1.84 3.66
C ARG A 260 -14.52 3.31 3.95
N PHE A 261 -14.09 3.65 5.18
CA PHE A 261 -13.71 5.02 5.54
C PHE A 261 -12.72 5.62 4.53
N ILE A 262 -11.70 4.85 4.15
CA ILE A 262 -10.70 5.28 3.18
C ILE A 262 -11.33 5.42 1.78
N LEU A 263 -12.12 4.44 1.36
CA LEU A 263 -12.74 4.37 0.03
C LEU A 263 -13.88 5.39 -0.17
N ASP A 264 -14.36 6.01 0.89
CA ASP A 264 -15.36 7.09 0.80
C ASP A 264 -14.74 8.43 0.36
N TYR A 265 -13.42 8.56 0.34
CA TYR A 265 -12.74 9.71 -0.27
C TYR A 265 -12.65 9.53 -1.80
N PRO A 266 -13.29 10.41 -2.60
CA PRO A 266 -13.37 10.22 -4.06
C PRO A 266 -12.02 10.19 -4.79
N ALA A 267 -11.00 10.82 -4.21
CA ALA A 267 -9.65 10.83 -4.78
C ALA A 267 -8.93 9.50 -4.62
N VAL A 268 -9.31 8.69 -3.62
CA VAL A 268 -8.67 7.39 -3.38
C VAL A 268 -9.06 6.43 -4.49
N THR A 269 -8.08 5.98 -5.25
CA THR A 269 -8.28 5.00 -6.31
C THR A 269 -8.51 3.61 -5.72
N CYS A 270 -7.65 3.20 -4.78
CA CYS A 270 -7.74 1.90 -4.13
C CYS A 270 -7.05 1.86 -2.77
N VAL A 271 -7.43 0.86 -1.98
CA VAL A 271 -6.70 0.43 -0.78
C VAL A 271 -5.91 -0.84 -1.10
N ILE A 272 -4.72 -1.00 -0.51
CA ILE A 272 -3.85 -2.17 -0.66
C ILE A 272 -3.69 -2.93 0.66
N PRO A 273 -4.77 -3.54 1.22
CA PRO A 273 -4.66 -4.33 2.43
C PRO A 273 -3.80 -5.56 2.21
N GLY A 274 -3.03 -5.94 3.22
CA GLY A 274 -2.29 -7.20 3.21
C GLY A 274 -3.23 -8.40 3.27
N ILE A 275 -2.94 -9.44 2.50
CA ILE A 275 -3.77 -10.65 2.37
C ILE A 275 -2.90 -11.89 2.53
N ARG A 276 -3.23 -12.77 3.50
CA ARG A 276 -2.50 -14.01 3.78
C ARG A 276 -3.30 -15.28 3.59
N ASN A 277 -4.61 -15.19 3.52
CA ASN A 277 -5.49 -16.36 3.41
C ASN A 277 -6.83 -15.99 2.78
N GLN A 278 -7.60 -17.00 2.40
CA GLN A 278 -8.89 -16.83 1.74
C GLN A 278 -9.91 -16.06 2.59
N SER A 279 -9.87 -16.23 3.92
CA SER A 279 -10.78 -15.50 4.84
C SER A 279 -10.48 -14.00 4.83
N GLN A 280 -9.20 -13.60 4.87
CA GLN A 280 -8.82 -12.18 4.76
C GLN A 280 -9.17 -11.62 3.38
N LEU A 281 -8.93 -12.39 2.30
CA LEU A 281 -9.34 -11.98 0.96
C LEU A 281 -10.84 -11.72 0.89
N ALA A 282 -11.65 -12.66 1.35
CA ALA A 282 -13.10 -12.53 1.36
C ALA A 282 -13.58 -11.34 2.23
N SER A 283 -13.00 -11.16 3.42
CA SER A 283 -13.32 -10.05 4.31
C SER A 283 -12.97 -8.70 3.68
N ASN A 284 -11.75 -8.56 3.13
CA ASN A 284 -11.35 -7.31 2.49
C ASN A 284 -12.26 -6.96 1.30
N ILE A 285 -12.63 -7.95 0.48
CA ILE A 285 -13.56 -7.74 -0.65
C ILE A 285 -14.96 -7.36 -0.16
N ALA A 286 -15.42 -7.93 0.94
CA ALA A 286 -16.73 -7.61 1.52
C ALA A 286 -16.83 -6.13 1.94
N ALA A 287 -15.72 -5.49 2.31
CA ALA A 287 -15.67 -4.06 2.62
C ALA A 287 -16.13 -3.17 1.44
N ALA A 288 -16.00 -3.64 0.21
CA ALA A 288 -16.51 -2.94 -0.97
C ALA A 288 -18.06 -2.77 -0.95
N GLY A 289 -18.76 -3.67 -0.29
CA GLY A 289 -20.22 -3.61 -0.10
C GLY A 289 -20.65 -2.96 1.20
N TYR A 290 -19.72 -2.64 2.09
CA TYR A 290 -20.04 -1.98 3.36
C TYR A 290 -20.54 -0.55 3.11
N VAL A 291 -21.60 -0.16 3.77
CA VAL A 291 -22.19 1.19 3.66
C VAL A 291 -21.94 1.94 4.96
N MET A 292 -21.09 2.96 4.89
CA MET A 292 -20.88 3.88 6.00
C MET A 292 -21.80 5.09 5.85
N GLY A 293 -22.62 5.37 6.87
CA GLY A 293 -23.40 6.60 6.89
C GLY A 293 -22.51 7.84 7.08
N LYS A 294 -22.91 8.95 6.49
CA LYS A 294 -22.17 10.22 6.60
C LYS A 294 -21.88 10.60 8.07
N GLU A 295 -22.84 10.43 8.96
CA GLU A 295 -22.66 10.74 10.38
C GLU A 295 -21.54 9.90 11.02
N THR A 296 -21.45 8.61 10.69
CA THR A 296 -20.39 7.72 11.18
C THR A 296 -19.02 8.15 10.64
N HIS A 297 -18.95 8.48 9.34
CA HIS A 297 -17.74 9.00 8.72
C HIS A 297 -17.27 10.29 9.40
N ASP A 298 -18.17 11.26 9.57
CA ASP A 298 -17.89 12.56 10.21
C ASP A 298 -17.45 12.36 11.70
N ARG A 299 -17.98 11.35 12.40
CA ARG A 299 -17.55 11.02 13.78
C ARG A 299 -16.12 10.48 13.81
N LEU A 300 -15.71 9.67 12.84
CA LEU A 300 -14.34 9.18 12.73
C LEU A 300 -13.35 10.31 12.40
N GLU A 301 -13.74 11.27 11.56
CA GLU A 301 -12.93 12.45 11.30
C GLU A 301 -12.77 13.32 12.55
N ARG A 302 -13.87 13.58 13.28
CA ARG A 302 -13.81 14.31 14.56
C ARG A 302 -12.97 13.58 15.61
N LEU A 303 -13.09 12.26 15.71
CA LEU A 303 -12.23 11.49 16.64
C LEU A 303 -10.74 11.68 16.34
N TYR A 304 -10.39 11.74 15.05
CA TYR A 304 -9.01 12.05 14.66
C TYR A 304 -8.63 13.48 15.07
N ASP A 305 -9.41 14.47 14.71
CA ASP A 305 -9.09 15.88 14.95
C ASP A 305 -9.07 16.24 16.45
N ASP A 306 -10.00 15.70 17.24
CA ASP A 306 -10.14 16.03 18.66
C ASP A 306 -9.26 15.17 19.58
N TYR A 307 -8.87 13.96 19.15
CA TYR A 307 -8.18 13.04 20.02
C TYR A 307 -6.95 12.38 19.38
N ILE A 308 -7.09 11.65 18.26
CA ILE A 308 -6.02 10.77 17.75
C ILE A 308 -4.78 11.55 17.34
N ARG A 309 -4.93 12.68 16.63
CA ARG A 309 -3.81 13.52 16.17
C ARG A 309 -2.92 14.06 17.28
N HIS A 310 -3.41 14.05 18.52
CA HIS A 310 -2.68 14.50 19.71
C HIS A 310 -2.03 13.32 20.46
N GLN A 311 -2.24 12.08 20.03
CA GLN A 311 -1.62 10.91 20.60
C GLN A 311 -0.31 10.59 19.90
N ASN A 312 0.61 9.93 20.61
CA ASN A 312 1.79 9.34 20.00
C ASN A 312 1.38 8.03 19.32
N THR A 313 1.25 8.05 18.02
CA THR A 313 0.94 6.87 17.20
C THR A 313 2.08 6.64 16.18
N PRO A 314 3.26 6.18 16.64
CA PRO A 314 4.41 6.04 15.77
C PRO A 314 4.12 5.02 14.66
N TRP A 315 4.56 5.38 13.48
CA TRP A 315 4.48 4.55 12.28
C TRP A 315 5.87 4.10 11.85
#